data_92f47770f6dabc9fb9023801ac68ea94
#
_entry.id   92f47770f6dabc9fb9023801ac68ea94
#
_cell.length_a   1.000
_cell.length_b   1.000
_cell.length_c   1.000
_cell.angle_alpha   90.00
_cell.angle_beta   90.00
_cell.angle_gamma   90.00
#
_symmetry.space_group_name_H-M   'P 1'
#
loop_
_entity.id
_entity.type
_entity.pdbx_description
1 polymer ?
#
loop_
_entity_poly.entity_id
_entity_poly.type
_entity_poly.pdbx_seq_one_letter_code
_entity_poly.pdbx_strand_id
1 'polypeptide(L)'
;LPYFSSAGNDGQNAYEAPFRDSGQQGVLSGSAPAHDFDPGSAVDTLQRITIRPGGTFRIFTLQWTDPSALVEGSAGPDTDLDVALVNDTLGVVSQSAGSNVRTGLPVEGVLEHTNTGAIDADQDGAADSTFHLVIEKAEGPAPDQVKYIHSGREYAIEEHDTRGPTIYGHPTAEGAMAVAAAPFFNTSGYNPNVSSAVLDVFSSKGGIKIRFDDTGAPISSPTDRGKPDVTGTDAVDNTFFGDDIDVYDSDPHPNFFGTSAAADVPKKLG
;
A
#
# COMPACT_ATOMS: atom_id res chain seq x y z
N LEU A 1 -11.44 -14.15 24.09
CA LEU A 1 -12.22 -13.01 23.60
C LEU A 1 -11.89 -12.83 22.11
N PRO A 2 -12.89 -12.55 21.25
CA PRO A 2 -12.63 -12.24 19.85
C PRO A 2 -11.82 -10.94 19.77
N TYR A 3 -10.84 -10.90 18.84
CA TYR A 3 -10.04 -9.73 18.56
C TYR A 3 -10.45 -9.16 17.20
N PHE A 4 -11.08 -7.99 17.20
CA PHE A 4 -11.45 -7.26 16.00
C PHE A 4 -10.37 -6.22 15.67
N SER A 5 -9.99 -6.14 14.41
CA SER A 5 -9.01 -5.19 13.92
C SER A 5 -9.49 -4.54 12.63
N SER A 6 -9.35 -3.23 12.52
CA SER A 6 -9.67 -2.51 11.28
C SER A 6 -8.85 -3.05 10.11
N ALA A 7 -9.49 -3.25 8.96
CA ALA A 7 -8.82 -3.78 7.77
C ALA A 7 -7.81 -2.79 7.16
N GLY A 8 -7.95 -1.48 7.43
CA GLY A 8 -7.16 -0.40 6.84
C GLY A 8 -7.97 0.43 5.84
N ASN A 9 -7.47 1.63 5.54
CA ASN A 9 -8.16 2.61 4.68
C ASN A 9 -7.40 2.89 3.38
N ASP A 10 -6.69 1.90 2.85
CA ASP A 10 -5.84 2.05 1.67
C ASP A 10 -6.50 1.53 0.37
N GLY A 11 -7.75 1.07 0.44
CA GLY A 11 -8.51 0.60 -0.72
C GLY A 11 -7.78 -0.49 -1.49
N GLN A 12 -7.41 -0.20 -2.74
CA GLN A 12 -6.57 -1.02 -3.61
C GLN A 12 -5.30 -0.28 -4.04
N ASN A 13 -4.81 0.65 -3.23
CA ASN A 13 -3.65 1.48 -3.54
C ASN A 13 -2.36 0.72 -3.22
N ALA A 14 -2.10 -0.35 -3.95
CA ALA A 14 -0.89 -1.14 -3.80
C ALA A 14 -0.42 -1.73 -5.13
N TYR A 15 0.88 -1.75 -5.29
CA TYR A 15 1.57 -2.57 -6.27
C TYR A 15 2.03 -3.87 -5.62
N GLU A 16 1.80 -5.00 -6.27
CA GLU A 16 2.33 -6.30 -5.88
C GLU A 16 2.58 -7.13 -7.13
N ALA A 17 3.83 -7.52 -7.37
CA ALA A 17 4.25 -8.31 -8.53
C ALA A 17 5.48 -9.16 -8.23
N PRO A 18 5.75 -10.24 -8.99
CA PRO A 18 7.04 -10.89 -8.99
C PRO A 18 8.14 -9.87 -9.29
N PHE A 19 9.27 -9.95 -8.58
CA PHE A 19 10.44 -9.17 -8.98
C PHE A 19 10.97 -9.73 -10.29
N ARG A 20 11.06 -8.89 -11.30
CA ARG A 20 11.66 -9.23 -12.60
C ARG A 20 12.92 -8.41 -12.80
N ASP A 21 14.04 -9.11 -12.93
CA ASP A 21 15.31 -8.48 -13.29
C ASP A 21 15.24 -8.07 -14.77
N SER A 22 15.26 -6.78 -15.02
CA SER A 22 15.16 -6.21 -16.39
C SER A 22 16.41 -6.46 -17.23
N GLY A 23 17.52 -6.81 -16.61
CA GLY A 23 18.85 -6.80 -17.25
C GLY A 23 19.36 -5.39 -17.58
N GLN A 24 18.62 -4.34 -17.23
CA GLN A 24 19.00 -2.94 -17.39
C GLN A 24 19.49 -2.36 -16.08
N GLN A 25 20.45 -1.46 -16.15
CA GLN A 25 20.94 -0.74 -14.97
C GLN A 25 19.94 0.32 -14.53
N GLY A 26 19.75 0.42 -13.22
CA GLY A 26 18.92 1.45 -12.63
C GLY A 26 19.60 2.82 -12.53
N VAL A 27 18.83 3.80 -12.10
CA VAL A 27 19.26 5.21 -12.08
C VAL A 27 19.98 5.61 -10.79
N LEU A 28 19.80 4.86 -9.68
CA LEU A 28 20.41 5.18 -8.39
C LEU A 28 21.89 4.86 -8.36
N SER A 29 22.24 3.62 -8.67
CA SER A 29 23.62 3.13 -8.60
C SER A 29 24.34 3.17 -9.96
N GLY A 30 23.59 3.17 -11.06
CA GLY A 30 24.13 3.02 -12.42
C GLY A 30 24.77 1.64 -12.68
N SER A 31 24.60 0.67 -11.77
CA SER A 31 25.18 -0.68 -11.89
C SER A 31 24.25 -1.79 -11.40
N ALA A 32 23.33 -1.49 -10.49
CA ALA A 32 22.34 -2.43 -9.99
C ALA A 32 21.23 -2.67 -11.04
N PRO A 33 20.75 -3.93 -11.21
CA PRO A 33 19.64 -4.19 -12.12
C PRO A 33 18.34 -3.59 -11.58
N ALA A 34 17.59 -2.93 -12.48
CA ALA A 34 16.27 -2.41 -12.15
C ALA A 34 15.18 -3.47 -12.31
N HIS A 35 14.11 -3.30 -11.52
CA HIS A 35 12.88 -4.09 -11.68
C HIS A 35 12.19 -3.74 -13.00
N ASP A 36 11.71 -4.78 -13.70
CA ASP A 36 10.85 -4.64 -14.86
C ASP A 36 9.38 -4.64 -14.44
N PHE A 37 8.71 -3.50 -14.59
CA PHE A 37 7.29 -3.35 -14.25
C PHE A 37 6.35 -3.97 -15.30
N ASP A 38 6.79 -4.10 -16.56
CA ASP A 38 5.94 -4.67 -17.63
C ASP A 38 5.77 -6.19 -17.45
N PRO A 39 4.54 -6.70 -17.23
CA PRO A 39 4.30 -8.13 -17.15
C PRO A 39 4.38 -8.86 -18.51
N GLY A 40 4.52 -8.11 -19.61
CA GLY A 40 4.57 -8.63 -20.97
C GLY A 40 5.96 -9.04 -21.42
N SER A 41 6.26 -8.76 -22.67
CA SER A 41 7.56 -9.07 -23.30
C SER A 41 8.44 -7.84 -23.52
N ALA A 42 7.92 -6.66 -23.28
CA ALA A 42 8.71 -5.43 -23.25
C ALA A 42 9.45 -5.32 -21.90
N VAL A 43 10.39 -4.41 -21.80
CA VAL A 43 11.06 -4.08 -20.54
C VAL A 43 10.74 -2.64 -20.20
N ASP A 44 10.16 -2.43 -19.02
CA ASP A 44 9.88 -1.11 -18.50
C ASP A 44 10.36 -0.99 -17.04
N THR A 45 11.39 -0.17 -16.84
CA THR A 45 12.01 0.04 -15.53
C THR A 45 11.52 1.30 -14.83
N LEU A 46 10.58 2.04 -15.44
CA LEU A 46 10.13 3.37 -15.04
C LEU A 46 8.59 3.37 -14.90
N GLN A 47 8.06 3.04 -13.74
CA GLN A 47 6.61 3.12 -13.52
C GLN A 47 6.17 4.58 -13.47
N ARG A 48 5.40 5.03 -14.48
CA ARG A 48 4.97 6.43 -14.59
C ARG A 48 3.90 6.81 -13.61
N ILE A 49 4.13 7.94 -12.92
CA ILE A 49 3.25 8.51 -11.91
C ILE A 49 3.02 9.99 -12.24
N THR A 50 1.77 10.41 -12.33
CA THR A 50 1.42 11.83 -12.35
C THR A 50 1.27 12.34 -10.93
N ILE A 51 1.94 13.44 -10.58
CA ILE A 51 1.74 14.19 -9.33
C ILE A 51 1.55 15.65 -9.72
N ARG A 52 0.31 16.15 -9.64
CA ARG A 52 0.00 17.53 -10.02
C ARG A 52 0.66 18.54 -9.08
N PRO A 53 0.93 19.77 -9.51
CA PRO A 53 1.36 20.84 -8.60
C PRO A 53 0.44 20.95 -7.38
N GLY A 54 1.02 20.94 -6.16
CA GLY A 54 0.30 20.86 -4.89
C GLY A 54 -0.07 19.44 -4.47
N GLY A 55 0.12 18.44 -5.32
CA GLY A 55 -0.11 17.03 -5.02
C GLY A 55 1.01 16.39 -4.22
N THR A 56 0.70 15.23 -3.67
CA THR A 56 1.65 14.40 -2.91
C THR A 56 1.56 12.95 -3.34
N PHE A 57 2.69 12.27 -3.33
CA PHE A 57 2.79 10.82 -3.46
C PHE A 57 3.67 10.26 -2.35
N ARG A 58 3.24 9.15 -1.76
CA ARG A 58 3.96 8.50 -0.67
C ARG A 58 3.88 6.99 -0.82
N ILE A 59 4.99 6.33 -0.59
CA ILE A 59 5.09 4.91 -0.28
C ILE A 59 5.51 4.81 1.19
N PHE A 60 4.74 4.09 2.01
CA PHE A 60 5.09 3.88 3.42
C PHE A 60 6.23 2.88 3.56
N THR A 61 6.19 1.84 2.75
CA THR A 61 7.19 0.76 2.75
C THR A 61 7.19 0.06 1.40
N LEU A 62 8.36 -0.15 0.83
CA LEU A 62 8.60 -1.20 -0.15
C LEU A 62 9.02 -2.45 0.63
N GLN A 63 8.37 -3.58 0.39
CA GLN A 63 8.65 -4.87 1.03
C GLN A 63 8.84 -5.95 -0.03
N TRP A 64 9.65 -6.96 0.26
CA TRP A 64 9.86 -8.11 -0.61
C TRP A 64 9.89 -9.44 0.15
N THR A 65 9.95 -10.55 -0.60
CA THR A 65 9.88 -11.90 -0.04
C THR A 65 11.23 -12.40 0.44
N ASP A 66 11.70 -11.81 1.53
CA ASP A 66 12.80 -12.29 2.33
C ASP A 66 12.37 -12.44 3.79
N PRO A 67 12.99 -13.30 4.58
CA PRO A 67 12.71 -13.39 6.00
C PRO A 67 13.21 -12.15 6.75
N SER A 68 12.57 -11.81 7.86
CA SER A 68 13.01 -10.73 8.74
C SER A 68 13.87 -11.27 9.88
N ALA A 69 14.99 -10.62 10.19
CA ALA A 69 15.81 -10.94 11.35
C ALA A 69 15.11 -10.64 12.70
N LEU A 70 13.93 -9.98 12.70
CA LEU A 70 13.12 -9.83 13.91
C LEU A 70 12.42 -11.12 14.33
N VAL A 71 12.36 -12.12 13.43
CA VAL A 71 11.81 -13.44 13.76
C VAL A 71 12.92 -14.29 14.39
N GLU A 72 12.66 -14.84 15.58
CA GLU A 72 13.63 -15.65 16.30
C GLU A 72 14.04 -16.89 15.46
N GLY A 73 15.34 -17.07 15.27
CA GLY A 73 15.91 -18.14 14.45
C GLY A 73 16.06 -17.82 12.97
N SER A 74 15.50 -16.69 12.49
CA SER A 74 15.68 -16.24 11.11
C SER A 74 17.08 -15.66 10.87
N ALA A 75 17.64 -15.93 9.69
CA ALA A 75 18.90 -15.31 9.25
C ALA A 75 18.74 -13.83 8.82
N GLY A 76 17.51 -13.39 8.60
CA GLY A 76 17.23 -12.10 7.98
C GLY A 76 17.29 -12.13 6.45
N PRO A 77 17.11 -10.97 5.77
CA PRO A 77 17.17 -10.88 4.32
C PRO A 77 18.62 -11.04 3.81
N ASP A 78 18.75 -11.63 2.64
CA ASP A 78 19.96 -11.65 1.84
C ASP A 78 19.85 -10.81 0.55
N THR A 79 18.71 -10.18 0.33
CA THR A 79 18.45 -9.20 -0.74
C THR A 79 18.43 -7.78 -0.19
N ASP A 80 18.97 -6.86 -0.97
CA ASP A 80 18.93 -5.41 -0.76
C ASP A 80 18.22 -4.76 -1.95
N LEU A 81 17.08 -4.13 -1.72
CA LEU A 81 16.33 -3.37 -2.72
C LEU A 81 16.29 -1.91 -2.37
N ASP A 82 16.57 -1.07 -3.35
CA ASP A 82 16.43 0.38 -3.27
C ASP A 82 15.21 0.87 -4.05
N VAL A 83 14.60 1.98 -3.62
CA VAL A 83 13.48 2.61 -4.31
C VAL A 83 13.71 4.11 -4.46
N ALA A 84 13.42 4.64 -5.64
CA ALA A 84 13.47 6.07 -5.91
C ALA A 84 12.28 6.56 -6.72
N LEU A 85 11.91 7.82 -6.50
CA LEU A 85 11.10 8.61 -7.40
C LEU A 85 12.01 9.57 -8.14
N VAL A 86 11.91 9.58 -9.47
CA VAL A 86 12.69 10.44 -10.36
C VAL A 86 11.76 11.30 -11.21
N ASN A 87 12.26 12.45 -11.67
CA ASN A 87 11.57 13.30 -12.65
C ASN A 87 11.82 12.81 -14.10
N ASP A 88 11.26 13.48 -15.10
CA ASP A 88 11.39 13.12 -16.52
C ASP A 88 12.84 13.13 -17.04
N THR A 89 13.74 13.86 -16.41
CA THR A 89 15.17 13.86 -16.75
C THR A 89 15.98 12.87 -15.92
N LEU A 90 15.30 11.96 -15.20
CA LEU A 90 15.88 10.96 -14.30
C LEU A 90 16.62 11.54 -13.09
N GLY A 91 16.36 12.79 -12.75
CA GLY A 91 16.82 13.38 -11.50
C GLY A 91 16.06 12.84 -10.32
N VAL A 92 16.78 12.33 -9.30
CA VAL A 92 16.16 11.78 -8.09
C VAL A 92 15.51 12.90 -7.28
N VAL A 93 14.21 12.77 -7.02
CA VAL A 93 13.45 13.74 -6.18
C VAL A 93 13.15 13.20 -4.78
N SER A 94 13.09 11.88 -4.63
CA SER A 94 12.98 11.20 -3.33
C SER A 94 13.53 9.78 -3.45
N GLN A 95 14.12 9.25 -2.39
CA GLN A 95 14.62 7.87 -2.39
C GLN A 95 14.65 7.27 -0.97
N SER A 96 14.61 5.93 -0.92
CA SER A 96 15.01 5.12 0.21
C SER A 96 15.97 4.05 -0.30
N ALA A 97 17.21 4.06 0.20
CA ALA A 97 18.32 3.28 -0.34
C ALA A 97 19.31 2.94 0.79
N GLY A 98 18.88 2.09 1.69
CA GLY A 98 19.68 1.65 2.85
C GLY A 98 20.02 0.18 2.77
N SER A 99 21.14 -0.28 3.31
CA SER A 99 21.47 -1.70 3.27
C SER A 99 20.55 -2.54 4.17
N ASN A 100 19.65 -3.29 3.55
CA ASN A 100 18.66 -4.14 4.20
C ASN A 100 19.27 -5.43 4.76
N VAL A 101 20.28 -5.97 4.10
CA VAL A 101 21.08 -7.09 4.63
C VAL A 101 21.70 -6.74 5.98
N ARG A 102 22.18 -5.50 6.11
CA ARG A 102 22.76 -5.03 7.37
C ARG A 102 21.74 -4.69 8.45
N THR A 103 20.56 -4.16 8.07
CA THR A 103 19.49 -3.89 9.04
C THR A 103 18.73 -5.13 9.45
N GLY A 104 18.79 -6.20 8.65
CA GLY A 104 18.05 -7.42 8.87
C GLY A 104 16.56 -7.34 8.55
N LEU A 105 16.14 -6.31 7.81
CA LEU A 105 14.73 -6.06 7.49
C LEU A 105 14.51 -6.04 5.97
N PRO A 106 13.62 -6.89 5.42
CA PRO A 106 13.29 -6.90 3.98
C PRO A 106 12.31 -5.78 3.63
N VAL A 107 12.65 -4.55 4.02
CA VAL A 107 11.81 -3.37 3.79
C VAL A 107 12.66 -2.13 3.57
N GLU A 108 12.31 -1.35 2.56
CA GLU A 108 12.73 0.04 2.44
C GLU A 108 11.72 0.97 3.14
N GLY A 109 12.23 2.09 3.64
CA GLY A 109 11.49 3.06 4.43
C GLY A 109 10.54 3.94 3.61
N VAL A 110 10.11 5.03 4.24
CA VAL A 110 9.18 5.98 3.62
C VAL A 110 9.85 6.70 2.46
N LEU A 111 9.23 6.62 1.27
CA LEU A 111 9.48 7.50 0.15
C LEU A 111 8.31 8.49 0.06
N GLU A 112 8.59 9.77 0.06
CA GLU A 112 7.57 10.82 -0.02
C GLU A 112 8.05 11.97 -0.90
N HIS A 113 7.14 12.47 -1.73
CA HIS A 113 7.37 13.67 -2.54
C HIS A 113 6.10 14.54 -2.55
N THR A 114 6.32 15.86 -2.39
CA THR A 114 5.30 16.89 -2.63
C THR A 114 5.73 17.69 -3.85
N ASN A 115 4.91 17.66 -4.90
CA ASN A 115 5.15 18.49 -6.06
C ASN A 115 4.75 19.93 -5.75
N THR A 116 5.72 20.78 -5.44
CA THR A 116 5.49 22.19 -5.14
C THR A 116 5.22 23.05 -6.39
N GLY A 117 5.34 22.48 -7.58
CA GLY A 117 5.28 23.21 -8.84
C GLY A 117 6.57 23.99 -9.17
N ALA A 118 7.68 23.68 -8.47
CA ALA A 118 8.96 24.36 -8.66
C ALA A 118 9.93 23.57 -9.59
N ILE A 119 9.59 22.32 -9.91
CA ILE A 119 10.41 21.49 -10.81
C ILE A 119 9.96 21.76 -12.24
N ASP A 120 10.90 22.13 -13.10
CA ASP A 120 10.80 22.29 -14.55
C ASP A 120 12.13 21.75 -15.11
N ALA A 121 12.24 20.42 -15.14
CA ALA A 121 13.49 19.74 -15.42
C ALA A 121 13.81 19.72 -16.92
N ASP A 122 12.79 19.75 -17.78
CA ASP A 122 12.91 19.80 -19.22
C ASP A 122 12.99 21.24 -19.77
N GLN A 123 12.80 22.25 -18.92
CA GLN A 123 12.91 23.68 -19.21
C GLN A 123 11.90 24.18 -20.28
N ASP A 124 10.71 23.59 -20.30
CA ASP A 124 9.61 24.00 -21.20
C ASP A 124 8.80 25.19 -20.66
N GLY A 125 9.07 25.63 -19.44
CA GLY A 125 8.42 26.74 -18.75
C GLY A 125 7.14 26.35 -17.99
N ALA A 126 6.81 25.07 -17.92
CA ALA A 126 5.73 24.54 -17.11
C ALA A 126 6.28 23.72 -15.92
N ALA A 127 5.49 23.60 -14.87
CA ALA A 127 5.89 22.73 -13.75
C ALA A 127 5.70 21.25 -14.14
N ASP A 128 6.71 20.43 -13.89
CA ASP A 128 6.65 18.98 -14.10
C ASP A 128 5.51 18.37 -13.28
N SER A 129 4.80 17.46 -13.89
CA SER A 129 3.80 16.63 -13.20
C SER A 129 4.01 15.13 -13.43
N THR A 130 4.91 14.76 -14.31
CA THR A 130 5.31 13.39 -14.59
C THR A 130 6.53 13.01 -13.76
N PHE A 131 6.41 11.87 -13.07
CA PHE A 131 7.48 11.28 -12.28
C PHE A 131 7.50 9.77 -12.54
N HIS A 132 8.60 9.12 -12.20
CA HIS A 132 8.75 7.68 -12.38
C HIS A 132 9.26 7.03 -11.10
N LEU A 133 8.62 5.92 -10.71
CA LEU A 133 9.13 5.06 -9.65
C LEU A 133 10.11 4.06 -10.24
N VAL A 134 11.22 3.87 -9.55
CA VAL A 134 12.29 2.90 -9.87
C VAL A 134 12.52 2.04 -8.67
N ILE A 135 12.66 0.73 -8.88
CA ILE A 135 13.09 -0.24 -7.86
C ILE A 135 14.36 -0.91 -8.38
N GLU A 136 15.43 -0.88 -7.60
CA GLU A 136 16.72 -1.48 -7.95
C GLU A 136 17.13 -2.55 -6.96
N LYS A 137 17.80 -3.59 -7.44
CA LYS A 137 18.38 -4.64 -6.60
C LYS A 137 19.86 -4.35 -6.36
N ALA A 138 20.16 -3.71 -5.22
CA ALA A 138 21.52 -3.30 -4.87
C ALA A 138 22.42 -4.47 -4.53
N GLU A 139 21.89 -5.51 -3.85
CA GLU A 139 22.66 -6.69 -3.43
C GLU A 139 21.77 -7.95 -3.40
N GLY A 140 22.38 -9.11 -3.48
CA GLY A 140 21.75 -10.40 -3.26
C GLY A 140 20.97 -11.00 -4.43
N PRO A 141 20.22 -12.10 -4.20
CA PRO A 141 19.38 -12.74 -5.19
C PRO A 141 18.15 -11.90 -5.52
N ALA A 142 17.48 -12.17 -6.63
CA ALA A 142 16.18 -11.57 -6.93
C ALA A 142 15.12 -12.18 -5.98
N PRO A 143 14.33 -11.37 -5.26
CA PRO A 143 13.26 -11.90 -4.43
C PRO A 143 12.10 -12.41 -5.31
N ASP A 144 11.26 -13.32 -4.78
CA ASP A 144 10.12 -13.84 -5.54
C ASP A 144 9.11 -12.74 -5.85
N GLN A 145 8.92 -11.78 -4.94
CA GLN A 145 7.89 -10.76 -5.06
C GLN A 145 8.28 -9.46 -4.37
N VAL A 146 7.81 -8.37 -4.92
CA VAL A 146 7.88 -7.02 -4.33
C VAL A 146 6.48 -6.46 -4.12
N LYS A 147 6.33 -5.63 -3.10
CA LYS A 147 5.08 -4.97 -2.77
C LYS A 147 5.32 -3.61 -2.16
N TYR A 148 4.51 -2.63 -2.56
CA TYR A 148 4.38 -1.38 -1.83
C TYR A 148 2.92 -0.94 -1.76
N ILE A 149 2.57 -0.19 -0.70
CA ILE A 149 1.30 0.49 -0.53
C ILE A 149 1.57 1.98 -0.67
N HIS A 150 0.72 2.65 -1.45
CA HIS A 150 0.88 4.07 -1.75
C HIS A 150 -0.32 4.89 -1.31
N SER A 151 -0.09 6.15 -1.04
CA SER A 151 -1.10 7.14 -0.68
C SER A 151 -0.69 8.52 -1.17
N GLY A 152 -1.61 9.47 -1.09
CA GLY A 152 -1.33 10.83 -1.50
C GLY A 152 -2.61 11.58 -1.90
N ARG A 153 -2.41 12.72 -2.55
CA ARG A 153 -3.49 13.51 -3.13
C ARG A 153 -3.04 14.09 -4.48
N GLU A 154 -3.98 14.28 -5.38
CA GLU A 154 -3.72 14.82 -6.72
C GLU A 154 -2.59 14.06 -7.45
N TYR A 155 -2.59 12.73 -7.31
CA TYR A 155 -1.67 11.83 -8.00
C TYR A 155 -2.43 10.71 -8.70
N ALA A 156 -1.78 10.08 -9.67
CA ALA A 156 -2.23 8.86 -10.34
C ALA A 156 -1.05 7.99 -10.71
N ILE A 157 -1.19 6.66 -10.58
CA ILE A 157 -0.28 5.69 -11.21
C ILE A 157 -0.83 5.44 -12.61
N GLU A 158 -0.07 5.79 -13.63
CA GLU A 158 -0.54 5.80 -15.02
C GLU A 158 -0.39 4.45 -15.70
N GLU A 159 0.53 3.61 -15.23
CA GLU A 159 0.82 2.31 -15.81
C GLU A 159 1.27 1.30 -14.77
N HIS A 160 1.12 0.01 -15.07
CA HIS A 160 1.52 -1.11 -14.21
C HIS A 160 0.91 -1.08 -12.80
N ASP A 161 -0.25 -0.41 -12.61
CA ASP A 161 -0.99 -0.45 -11.34
C ASP A 161 -1.65 -1.82 -11.16
N THR A 162 -1.08 -2.64 -10.27
CA THR A 162 -1.58 -4.01 -10.06
C THR A 162 -2.76 -4.08 -9.10
N ARG A 163 -3.07 -3.00 -8.38
CA ARG A 163 -4.17 -2.92 -7.40
C ARG A 163 -4.15 -4.07 -6.40
N GLY A 164 -2.96 -4.35 -5.88
CA GLY A 164 -2.71 -5.45 -4.95
C GLY A 164 -3.47 -5.34 -3.63
N PRO A 165 -3.36 -6.38 -2.78
CA PRO A 165 -3.94 -6.36 -1.44
C PRO A 165 -3.35 -5.26 -0.58
N THR A 166 -4.19 -4.62 0.26
CA THR A 166 -3.78 -3.51 1.12
C THR A 166 -3.99 -3.76 2.61
N ILE A 167 -4.52 -4.92 3.01
CA ILE A 167 -4.59 -5.30 4.43
C ILE A 167 -3.19 -5.73 4.90
N TYR A 168 -2.71 -5.17 6.02
CA TYR A 168 -1.40 -5.51 6.61
C TYR A 168 -1.44 -5.39 8.15
N GLY A 169 -0.42 -5.93 8.81
CA GLY A 169 -0.27 -5.85 10.26
C GLY A 169 -1.29 -6.73 11.01
N HIS A 170 -1.84 -6.24 12.12
CA HIS A 170 -2.70 -7.01 13.04
C HIS A 170 -3.91 -7.70 12.38
N PRO A 171 -4.65 -7.06 11.45
CA PRO A 171 -5.79 -7.72 10.82
C PRO A 171 -5.42 -8.95 9.99
N THR A 172 -4.14 -9.13 9.65
CA THR A 172 -3.67 -10.33 8.91
C THR A 172 -3.48 -11.54 9.82
N ALA A 173 -3.45 -11.37 11.13
CA ALA A 173 -3.27 -12.48 12.07
C ALA A 173 -4.41 -13.49 11.94
N GLU A 174 -4.09 -14.79 12.10
CA GLU A 174 -5.05 -15.89 11.97
C GLU A 174 -6.22 -15.75 12.94
N GLY A 175 -5.93 -15.41 14.20
CA GLY A 175 -6.92 -15.24 15.25
C GLY A 175 -7.61 -13.87 15.29
N ALA A 176 -7.27 -12.95 14.40
CA ALA A 176 -7.91 -11.65 14.30
C ALA A 176 -9.09 -11.68 13.33
N MET A 177 -10.15 -10.95 13.64
CA MET A 177 -11.24 -10.65 12.71
C MET A 177 -10.96 -9.30 12.07
N ALA A 178 -10.55 -9.27 10.82
CA ALA A 178 -10.37 -8.05 10.04
C ALA A 178 -11.73 -7.50 9.62
N VAL A 179 -11.97 -6.22 9.92
CA VAL A 179 -13.27 -5.57 9.71
C VAL A 179 -13.13 -4.54 8.58
N ALA A 180 -13.84 -4.78 7.48
CA ALA A 180 -14.04 -3.82 6.40
C ALA A 180 -15.12 -2.79 6.77
N ALA A 181 -15.17 -1.67 6.06
CA ALA A 181 -16.10 -0.58 6.30
C ALA A 181 -17.15 -0.48 5.19
N ALA A 182 -18.41 -0.26 5.59
CA ALA A 182 -19.49 0.14 4.71
C ALA A 182 -20.29 1.26 5.40
N PRO A 183 -20.52 2.42 4.76
CA PRO A 183 -21.22 3.50 5.41
C PRO A 183 -22.68 3.11 5.67
N PHE A 184 -23.21 3.56 6.79
CA PHE A 184 -24.56 3.15 7.25
C PHE A 184 -25.63 3.35 6.17
N PHE A 185 -25.53 4.43 5.40
CA PHE A 185 -26.48 4.78 4.34
C PHE A 185 -26.37 3.88 3.09
N ASN A 186 -25.32 3.05 2.98
CA ASN A 186 -25.12 2.02 1.95
C ASN A 186 -25.34 0.61 2.47
N THR A 187 -26.15 0.46 3.52
CA THR A 187 -26.57 -0.83 4.07
C THR A 187 -28.06 -1.05 3.86
N SER A 188 -28.49 -2.30 3.80
CA SER A 188 -29.91 -2.64 3.64
C SER A 188 -30.81 -2.21 4.81
N GLY A 189 -30.22 -1.96 5.97
CA GLY A 189 -30.94 -1.44 7.14
C GLY A 189 -31.39 0.01 7.00
N TYR A 190 -30.65 0.81 6.24
CA TYR A 190 -30.95 2.22 5.98
C TYR A 190 -31.59 2.40 4.58
N ASN A 191 -31.00 1.77 3.56
CA ASN A 191 -31.43 1.90 2.17
C ASN A 191 -32.05 0.57 1.67
N PRO A 192 -33.38 0.48 1.56
CA PRO A 192 -34.04 -0.76 1.15
C PRO A 192 -33.75 -1.17 -0.32
N ASN A 193 -33.15 -0.29 -1.12
CA ASN A 193 -32.73 -0.63 -2.47
C ASN A 193 -31.36 -1.31 -2.53
N VAL A 194 -30.66 -1.42 -1.42
CA VAL A 194 -29.36 -2.08 -1.29
C VAL A 194 -29.58 -3.47 -0.69
N SER A 195 -29.33 -4.52 -1.46
CA SER A 195 -29.52 -5.91 -0.98
C SER A 195 -28.39 -6.42 -0.09
N SER A 196 -27.21 -5.82 -0.20
CA SER A 196 -26.04 -6.11 0.64
C SER A 196 -25.26 -4.82 0.87
N ALA A 197 -24.50 -4.73 1.97
CA ALA A 197 -23.67 -3.58 2.25
C ALA A 197 -22.67 -3.33 1.10
N VAL A 198 -22.53 -2.07 0.70
CA VAL A 198 -21.56 -1.62 -0.30
C VAL A 198 -20.38 -1.00 0.44
N LEU A 199 -19.21 -1.61 0.28
CA LEU A 199 -17.99 -1.16 0.95
C LEU A 199 -17.59 0.24 0.49
N ASP A 200 -17.02 1.00 1.42
CA ASP A 200 -16.30 2.21 1.09
C ASP A 200 -15.11 1.92 0.17
N VAL A 201 -14.84 2.85 -0.75
CA VAL A 201 -13.76 2.74 -1.72
C VAL A 201 -12.38 2.69 -1.06
N PHE A 202 -12.24 3.29 0.12
CA PHE A 202 -11.03 3.26 0.90
C PHE A 202 -10.85 1.96 1.70
N SER A 203 -11.91 1.16 1.91
CA SER A 203 -11.81 -0.06 2.71
C SER A 203 -10.78 -1.01 2.09
N SER A 204 -9.73 -1.34 2.83
CA SER A 204 -8.62 -2.17 2.37
C SER A 204 -9.08 -3.57 1.96
N LYS A 205 -8.47 -4.10 0.91
CA LYS A 205 -8.78 -5.41 0.34
C LYS A 205 -7.72 -6.46 0.70
N GLY A 206 -8.19 -7.67 0.90
CA GLY A 206 -7.38 -8.83 1.22
C GLY A 206 -6.78 -9.52 -0.01
N GLY A 207 -6.39 -10.77 0.17
CA GLY A 207 -5.62 -11.56 -0.79
C GLY A 207 -4.16 -11.70 -0.37
N ILE A 208 -3.89 -11.51 0.92
CA ILE A 208 -2.54 -11.57 1.48
C ILE A 208 -2.08 -13.01 1.57
N LYS A 209 -0.90 -13.25 1.07
CA LYS A 209 -0.23 -14.56 1.15
C LYS A 209 0.80 -14.57 2.27
N ILE A 210 0.64 -15.50 3.21
CA ILE A 210 1.65 -15.80 4.22
C ILE A 210 2.70 -16.70 3.59
N ARG A 211 3.94 -16.24 3.55
CA ARG A 211 5.04 -16.87 2.83
C ARG A 211 6.10 -17.49 3.74
N PHE A 212 6.11 -17.11 5.00
CA PHE A 212 7.04 -17.58 6.01
C PHE A 212 6.27 -18.10 7.21
N ASP A 213 6.81 -19.12 7.85
CA ASP A 213 6.29 -19.64 9.12
C ASP A 213 6.76 -18.77 10.31
N ASP A 214 6.44 -19.20 11.51
CA ASP A 214 6.77 -18.50 12.76
C ASP A 214 8.25 -18.55 13.14
N THR A 215 9.07 -19.33 12.41
CA THR A 215 10.53 -19.36 12.53
C THR A 215 11.23 -18.56 11.43
N GLY A 216 10.48 -17.95 10.52
CA GLY A 216 11.01 -17.26 9.35
C GLY A 216 11.44 -18.19 8.21
N ALA A 217 11.10 -19.48 8.27
CA ALA A 217 11.38 -20.41 7.18
C ALA A 217 10.33 -20.24 6.04
N PRO A 218 10.75 -20.32 4.76
CA PRO A 218 9.83 -20.21 3.64
C PRO A 218 8.78 -21.33 3.63
N ILE A 219 7.51 -20.99 3.45
CA ILE A 219 6.42 -21.94 3.26
C ILE A 219 6.38 -22.34 1.78
N SER A 220 6.51 -23.63 1.48
CA SER A 220 6.54 -24.13 0.11
C SER A 220 5.27 -23.84 -0.71
N SER A 221 4.14 -23.68 -0.04
CA SER A 221 2.87 -23.25 -0.64
C SER A 221 2.29 -22.11 0.20
N PRO A 222 2.47 -20.86 -0.20
CA PRO A 222 1.99 -19.71 0.53
C PRO A 222 0.50 -19.82 0.85
N THR A 223 0.14 -19.54 2.10
CA THR A 223 -1.26 -19.61 2.57
C THR A 223 -1.98 -18.30 2.29
N ASP A 224 -3.08 -18.36 1.55
CA ASP A 224 -3.99 -17.22 1.40
C ASP A 224 -4.86 -17.11 2.66
N ARG A 225 -4.74 -16.00 3.38
CA ARG A 225 -5.66 -15.65 4.45
C ARG A 225 -6.77 -14.80 3.87
N GLY A 226 -7.95 -15.41 3.70
CA GLY A 226 -9.14 -14.74 3.18
C GLY A 226 -9.62 -13.62 4.13
N LYS A 227 -9.05 -12.45 4.00
CA LYS A 227 -9.40 -11.22 4.73
C LYS A 227 -10.06 -10.22 3.78
N PRO A 228 -10.88 -9.28 4.27
CA PRO A 228 -11.42 -9.14 5.63
C PRO A 228 -12.43 -10.25 5.95
N ASP A 229 -12.64 -10.52 7.26
CA ASP A 229 -13.56 -11.57 7.73
C ASP A 229 -15.01 -11.10 7.78
N VAL A 230 -15.21 -9.84 8.12
CA VAL A 230 -16.54 -9.22 8.30
C VAL A 230 -16.55 -7.79 7.80
N THR A 231 -17.74 -7.26 7.55
CA THR A 231 -17.96 -5.83 7.27
C THR A 231 -18.73 -5.23 8.44
N GLY A 232 -18.22 -4.14 9.00
CA GLY A 232 -18.92 -3.30 9.98
C GLY A 232 -19.45 -2.04 9.33
N THR A 233 -20.40 -1.39 10.00
CA THR A 233 -20.91 -0.07 9.60
C THR A 233 -19.94 1.01 10.04
N ASP A 234 -19.68 1.98 9.15
CA ASP A 234 -19.00 3.23 9.49
C ASP A 234 -19.86 4.45 9.11
N ALA A 235 -19.29 5.63 9.06
CA ALA A 235 -20.00 6.90 8.93
C ALA A 235 -21.01 7.14 10.07
N VAL A 236 -20.82 6.49 11.21
CA VAL A 236 -21.72 6.58 12.37
C VAL A 236 -21.41 7.83 13.20
N ASP A 237 -22.45 8.31 13.88
CA ASP A 237 -22.33 9.48 14.74
C ASP A 237 -21.39 9.23 15.90
N ASN A 238 -20.68 10.29 16.25
CA ASN A 238 -19.84 10.35 17.43
C ASN A 238 -19.79 11.78 17.98
N THR A 239 -19.05 12.01 19.06
CA THR A 239 -19.02 13.33 19.74
C THR A 239 -17.66 14.03 19.67
N PHE A 240 -16.69 13.49 18.91
CA PHE A 240 -15.30 13.95 19.04
C PHE A 240 -14.50 13.96 17.73
N PHE A 241 -14.98 13.36 16.63
CA PHE A 241 -14.15 13.17 15.43
C PHE A 241 -14.98 13.18 14.15
N GLY A 242 -14.44 13.83 13.08
CA GLY A 242 -15.05 13.93 11.77
C GLY A 242 -15.86 15.19 11.58
N ASP A 243 -16.49 15.30 10.41
CA ASP A 243 -17.40 16.37 10.04
C ASP A 243 -18.84 15.87 10.06
N ASP A 244 -19.78 16.70 10.45
CA ASP A 244 -21.21 16.46 10.32
C ASP A 244 -21.62 16.50 8.84
N ILE A 245 -22.30 15.46 8.35
CA ILE A 245 -22.68 15.32 6.94
C ILE A 245 -24.20 15.29 6.80
N ASP A 246 -24.82 16.43 6.85
CA ASP A 246 -26.27 16.68 6.77
C ASP A 246 -27.01 15.97 5.62
N VAL A 247 -26.30 15.53 4.57
CA VAL A 247 -26.90 14.86 3.41
C VAL A 247 -27.45 13.47 3.75
N TYR A 248 -26.89 12.81 4.76
CA TYR A 248 -27.21 11.44 5.12
C TYR A 248 -28.02 11.32 6.41
N ASP A 249 -27.87 12.28 7.31
CA ASP A 249 -28.66 12.42 8.52
C ASP A 249 -28.89 13.92 8.83
N SER A 250 -29.73 14.22 9.81
CA SER A 250 -30.13 15.60 10.13
C SER A 250 -29.83 15.97 11.58
N ASP A 251 -28.96 15.24 12.24
CA ASP A 251 -28.56 15.55 13.60
C ASP A 251 -27.22 16.36 13.62
N PRO A 252 -26.84 16.95 14.77
CA PRO A 252 -25.65 17.80 14.87
C PRO A 252 -24.37 17.04 15.22
N HIS A 253 -24.32 15.72 15.04
CA HIS A 253 -23.20 14.92 15.45
C HIS A 253 -22.27 14.59 14.26
N PRO A 254 -20.94 14.72 14.43
CA PRO A 254 -20.02 14.39 13.36
C PRO A 254 -20.01 12.90 13.02
N ASN A 255 -19.88 12.58 11.75
CA ASN A 255 -19.81 11.22 11.22
C ASN A 255 -18.37 10.70 11.20
N PHE A 256 -18.13 9.54 11.74
CA PHE A 256 -16.81 8.90 11.75
C PHE A 256 -16.70 7.86 10.61
N PHE A 257 -15.98 8.22 9.55
CA PHE A 257 -15.63 7.33 8.44
C PHE A 257 -14.34 6.57 8.73
N GLY A 258 -14.30 5.30 8.37
CA GLY A 258 -13.09 4.49 8.46
C GLY A 258 -13.33 3.05 8.93
N THR A 259 -12.45 2.16 8.53
CA THR A 259 -12.46 0.78 9.05
C THR A 259 -12.23 0.73 10.56
N SER A 260 -11.69 1.80 11.16
CA SER A 260 -11.56 1.95 12.61
C SER A 260 -12.93 2.13 13.28
N ALA A 261 -13.82 2.98 12.70
CA ALA A 261 -15.20 3.11 13.16
C ALA A 261 -15.95 1.79 13.02
N ALA A 262 -15.84 1.16 11.85
CA ALA A 262 -16.47 -0.12 11.58
C ALA A 262 -16.04 -1.23 12.55
N ALA A 263 -14.76 -1.25 12.98
CA ALA A 263 -14.25 -2.25 13.92
C ALA A 263 -14.76 -2.06 15.37
N ASP A 264 -15.21 -0.88 15.74
CA ASP A 264 -15.78 -0.62 17.08
C ASP A 264 -17.26 -1.06 17.22
N VAL A 265 -18.00 -1.15 16.11
CA VAL A 265 -19.41 -1.56 16.11
C VAL A 265 -19.62 -3.00 16.61
N PRO A 266 -18.85 -4.03 16.20
CA PRO A 266 -19.02 -5.38 16.68
C PRO A 266 -18.80 -5.55 18.19
N LYS A 267 -18.02 -4.70 18.82
CA LYS A 267 -17.76 -4.73 20.27
C LYS A 267 -19.00 -4.40 21.11
N LYS A 268 -19.99 -3.71 20.52
CA LYS A 268 -21.23 -3.30 21.20
C LYS A 268 -22.36 -4.31 21.05
N LEU A 269 -22.21 -5.32 20.19
CA LEU A 269 -23.21 -6.35 19.92
C LEU A 269 -22.91 -7.69 20.64
N GLY A 270 -21.84 -7.80 21.36
CA GLY A 270 -21.45 -8.94 22.21
C GLY A 270 -21.52 -8.57 23.68
#